data_6e4bd921266aa417ae981dcf66b9f28a
#
_entry.id   6e4bd921266aa417ae981dcf66b9f28a
#
_cell.length_a   1.000
_cell.length_b   1.000
_cell.length_c   1.000
_cell.angle_alpha   90.00
_cell.angle_beta   90.00
_cell.angle_gamma   90.00
#
_symmetry.space_group_name_H-M   'P 1'
#
loop_
_entity.id
_entity.type
_entity.pdbx_description
1 polymer ?
#
loop_
_entity_poly.entity_id
_entity_poly.type
_entity_poly.pdbx_seq_one_letter_code
_entity_poly.pdbx_strand_id
1 'polypeptide(L)'
;MNKKIIISSFASLLFLSQAANAEIKIGKGSLTFNAGVNSQYIFRGIDQNKDAASPFVGADFSHPVGDFNLYLGAWTGAQDNVTGAGGQEIDYYAGVTKSFGPATFDIGYIIMTYPGAITKDIKEVSEYYGKLTIAPDKQPYTLGLAYYVDDTGGYKNSTTDIAGNYYEFNATYNFGPVQGLVSYGVWENETKTTTVSISKEIIGVGFTLSYISADKDGSLSSLYKDKEYVTLSAKKVF
;
A
#
# COMPACT_ATOMS: atom_id res chain seq x y z
N MET A 1 -11.86 -2.05 -25.33
CA MET A 1 -10.54 -2.21 -24.69
C MET A 1 -10.79 -2.28 -23.18
N ASN A 2 -10.71 -3.50 -22.62
CA ASN A 2 -10.95 -3.70 -21.19
C ASN A 2 -9.76 -3.16 -20.41
N LYS A 3 -9.93 -2.02 -19.70
CA LYS A 3 -8.95 -1.55 -18.74
C LYS A 3 -8.97 -2.53 -17.55
N LYS A 4 -7.94 -3.35 -17.44
CA LYS A 4 -7.72 -4.15 -16.24
C LYS A 4 -7.21 -3.23 -15.15
N ILE A 5 -8.03 -2.97 -14.14
CA ILE A 5 -7.61 -2.29 -12.93
C ILE A 5 -6.91 -3.35 -12.09
N ILE A 6 -5.59 -3.30 -12.02
CA ILE A 6 -4.82 -4.10 -11.08
C ILE A 6 -4.81 -3.32 -9.78
N ILE A 7 -5.58 -3.80 -8.80
CA ILE A 7 -5.63 -3.22 -7.47
C ILE A 7 -4.46 -3.80 -6.69
N SER A 8 -3.37 -3.07 -6.58
CA SER A 8 -2.33 -3.40 -5.63
C SER A 8 -2.70 -2.78 -4.29
N SER A 9 -3.04 -3.61 -3.33
CA SER A 9 -3.31 -3.22 -1.96
C SER A 9 -2.03 -3.15 -1.18
N PHE A 10 -1.22 -2.10 -1.30
CA PHE A 10 -0.34 -1.66 -0.23
C PHE A 10 0.41 -0.41 -0.57
N ALA A 11 0.45 0.50 0.39
CA ALA A 11 1.24 1.72 0.43
C ALA A 11 1.28 2.50 -0.91
N SER A 12 0.33 3.40 -1.09
CA SER A 12 0.41 4.65 -1.89
C SER A 12 1.18 4.66 -3.22
N LEU A 13 1.23 3.56 -3.96
CA LEU A 13 1.86 3.52 -5.27
C LEU A 13 1.02 2.68 -6.22
N LEU A 14 -0.06 3.30 -6.73
CA LEU A 14 -0.79 2.80 -7.89
C LEU A 14 0.11 2.85 -9.13
N PHE A 15 1.02 1.91 -9.26
CA PHE A 15 1.57 1.63 -10.58
C PHE A 15 0.48 0.97 -11.43
N LEU A 16 -0.14 1.76 -12.26
CA LEU A 16 -0.79 1.23 -13.46
C LEU A 16 0.31 0.76 -14.43
N SER A 17 1.12 -0.21 -14.01
CA SER A 17 2.00 -0.88 -14.96
C SER A 17 1.10 -1.60 -15.96
N GLN A 18 1.22 -1.25 -17.21
CA GLN A 18 0.72 -2.07 -18.32
C GLN A 18 1.58 -3.35 -18.43
N ALA A 19 1.67 -4.12 -17.35
CA ALA A 19 2.30 -5.43 -17.36
C ALA A 19 1.38 -6.45 -18.07
N ALA A 20 1.04 -6.16 -19.31
CA ALA A 20 0.22 -7.05 -20.14
C ALA A 20 0.90 -8.39 -20.47
N ASN A 21 2.16 -8.58 -20.09
CA ASN A 21 2.98 -9.74 -20.47
C ASN A 21 3.51 -10.56 -19.29
N ALA A 22 3.14 -10.23 -18.05
CA ALA A 22 3.68 -10.86 -16.84
C ALA A 22 2.62 -11.62 -16.02
N GLU A 23 1.48 -11.94 -16.63
CA GLU A 23 0.36 -12.56 -15.96
C GLU A 23 0.29 -14.06 -16.32
N ILE A 24 0.39 -14.95 -15.32
CA ILE A 24 0.15 -16.38 -15.49
C ILE A 24 -1.34 -16.65 -15.41
N LYS A 25 -1.94 -17.16 -16.47
CA LYS A 25 -3.36 -17.52 -16.49
C LYS A 25 -3.62 -18.84 -15.80
N ILE A 26 -4.55 -18.87 -14.84
CA ILE A 26 -5.02 -20.05 -14.14
C ILE A 26 -6.54 -20.13 -14.31
N GLY A 27 -6.99 -20.82 -15.35
CA GLY A 27 -8.40 -20.83 -15.73
C GLY A 27 -8.88 -19.43 -16.12
N LYS A 28 -9.89 -18.90 -15.42
CA LYS A 28 -10.37 -17.51 -15.56
C LYS A 28 -9.58 -16.53 -14.71
N GLY A 29 -8.78 -17.02 -13.78
CA GLY A 29 -7.99 -16.21 -12.88
C GLY A 29 -6.62 -15.87 -13.45
N SER A 30 -5.90 -15.04 -12.72
CA SER A 30 -4.56 -14.59 -13.04
C SER A 30 -3.67 -14.51 -11.82
N LEU A 31 -2.43 -14.94 -11.96
CA LEU A 31 -1.39 -14.84 -10.96
C LEU A 31 -0.29 -13.90 -11.49
N THR A 32 0.12 -12.96 -10.69
CA THR A 32 1.24 -12.05 -10.96
C THR A 32 2.23 -12.09 -9.81
N PHE A 33 3.49 -11.86 -10.12
CA PHE A 33 4.54 -11.67 -9.13
C PHE A 33 5.10 -10.27 -9.25
N ASN A 34 5.62 -9.74 -8.16
CA ASN A 34 6.32 -8.48 -8.19
C ASN A 34 7.56 -8.56 -7.29
N ALA A 35 8.58 -7.77 -7.65
CA ALA A 35 9.77 -7.60 -6.85
C ALA A 35 10.28 -6.17 -6.98
N GLY A 36 10.91 -5.65 -5.96
CA GLY A 36 11.43 -4.30 -5.98
C GLY A 36 12.31 -3.97 -4.79
N VAL A 37 12.69 -2.71 -4.74
CA VAL A 37 13.42 -2.13 -3.63
C VAL A 37 12.97 -0.69 -3.39
N ASN A 38 12.77 -0.33 -2.14
CA ASN A 38 12.58 1.03 -1.68
C ASN A 38 13.89 1.54 -1.08
N SER A 39 14.29 2.78 -1.33
CA SER A 39 15.43 3.39 -0.64
C SER A 39 15.18 3.52 0.86
N GLN A 40 13.91 3.70 1.23
CA GLN A 40 13.38 3.68 2.59
C GLN A 40 11.95 3.12 2.53
N TYR A 41 11.55 2.32 3.52
CA TYR A 41 10.18 1.81 3.61
C TYR A 41 9.37 2.70 4.56
N ILE A 42 8.58 3.59 4.00
CA ILE A 42 7.71 4.49 4.76
C ILE A 42 6.26 4.02 4.61
N PHE A 43 5.67 3.56 5.69
CA PHE A 43 4.28 3.11 5.75
C PHE A 43 3.43 4.12 6.51
N ARG A 44 2.51 4.80 5.84
CA ARG A 44 1.61 5.80 6.43
C ARG A 44 2.35 6.84 7.29
N GLY A 45 3.50 7.34 6.78
CA GLY A 45 4.36 8.30 7.47
C GLY A 45 5.35 7.72 8.46
N ILE A 46 5.38 6.40 8.63
CA ILE A 46 6.25 5.70 9.58
C ILE A 46 7.39 5.02 8.82
N ASP A 47 8.62 5.30 9.22
CA ASP A 47 9.79 4.58 8.72
C ASP A 47 9.83 3.17 9.33
N GLN A 48 9.74 2.18 8.47
CA GLN A 48 9.68 0.77 8.85
C GLN A 48 11.05 0.09 8.85
N ASN A 49 12.10 0.75 8.32
CA ASN A 49 13.40 0.12 8.16
C ASN A 49 14.59 1.01 8.56
N LYS A 50 14.40 1.93 9.51
CA LYS A 50 15.43 2.79 10.10
C LYS A 50 16.34 3.46 9.06
N ASP A 51 15.75 4.14 8.11
CA ASP A 51 16.42 4.82 7.00
C ASP A 51 17.20 3.88 6.05
N ALA A 52 17.03 2.55 6.17
CA ALA A 52 17.70 1.57 5.31
C ALA A 52 16.84 1.17 4.10
N ALA A 53 17.53 0.68 3.06
CA ALA A 53 16.84 0.15 1.89
C ALA A 53 16.04 -1.12 2.24
N SER A 54 14.84 -1.22 1.66
CA SER A 54 13.94 -2.34 1.87
C SER A 54 13.64 -3.06 0.55
N PRO A 55 14.30 -4.17 0.25
CA PRO A 55 13.89 -5.07 -0.82
C PRO A 55 12.58 -5.75 -0.44
N PHE A 56 11.74 -6.01 -1.46
CA PHE A 56 10.45 -6.67 -1.28
C PHE A 56 10.10 -7.57 -2.46
N VAL A 57 9.24 -8.54 -2.20
CA VAL A 57 8.61 -9.39 -3.21
C VAL A 57 7.14 -9.60 -2.87
N GLY A 58 6.32 -9.90 -3.88
CA GLY A 58 4.90 -10.19 -3.69
C GLY A 58 4.34 -11.09 -4.75
N ALA A 59 3.19 -11.70 -4.45
CA ALA A 59 2.40 -12.50 -5.36
C ALA A 59 0.93 -12.17 -5.18
N ASP A 60 0.21 -11.98 -6.31
CA ASP A 60 -1.20 -11.61 -6.33
C ASP A 60 -1.96 -12.58 -7.22
N PHE A 61 -3.02 -13.17 -6.72
CA PHE A 61 -3.97 -13.96 -7.50
C PHE A 61 -5.32 -13.27 -7.55
N SER A 62 -5.93 -13.23 -8.71
CA SER A 62 -7.28 -12.70 -8.89
C SER A 62 -8.14 -13.64 -9.73
N HIS A 63 -9.44 -13.70 -9.43
CA HIS A 63 -10.39 -14.56 -10.11
C HIS A 63 -11.75 -13.88 -10.29
N PRO A 64 -12.23 -13.70 -11.54
CA PRO A 64 -13.56 -13.13 -11.78
C PRO A 64 -14.66 -14.15 -11.45
N VAL A 65 -15.67 -13.70 -10.68
CA VAL A 65 -16.85 -14.46 -10.29
C VAL A 65 -18.09 -13.61 -10.54
N GLY A 66 -18.77 -13.84 -11.66
CA GLY A 66 -19.86 -12.97 -12.10
C GLY A 66 -19.37 -11.56 -12.32
N ASP A 67 -20.01 -10.59 -11.67
CA ASP A 67 -19.67 -9.17 -11.71
C ASP A 67 -18.59 -8.77 -10.69
N PHE A 68 -18.14 -9.71 -9.89
CA PHE A 68 -17.14 -9.49 -8.85
C PHE A 68 -15.77 -10.00 -9.31
N ASN A 69 -14.72 -9.45 -8.73
CA ASN A 69 -13.39 -10.02 -8.83
C ASN A 69 -12.88 -10.31 -7.41
N LEU A 70 -12.64 -11.59 -7.13
CA LEU A 70 -12.01 -12.03 -5.88
C LEU A 70 -10.50 -11.94 -6.03
N TYR A 71 -9.79 -11.58 -4.98
CA TYR A 71 -8.34 -11.59 -4.98
C TYR A 71 -7.78 -12.06 -3.63
N LEU A 72 -6.58 -12.58 -3.69
CA LEU A 72 -5.74 -12.86 -2.54
C LEU A 72 -4.28 -12.61 -2.94
N GLY A 73 -3.48 -12.28 -1.95
CA GLY A 73 -2.05 -12.05 -2.19
C GLY A 73 -1.21 -12.20 -0.94
N ALA A 74 0.09 -12.22 -1.17
CA ALA A 74 1.09 -12.16 -0.12
C ALA A 74 2.20 -11.20 -0.55
N TRP A 75 2.74 -10.48 0.40
CA TRP A 75 3.87 -9.59 0.24
C TRP A 75 4.85 -9.76 1.39
N THR A 76 6.13 -9.56 1.13
CA THR A 76 7.14 -9.50 2.18
C THR A 76 8.20 -8.48 1.82
N GLY A 77 8.67 -7.76 2.84
CA GLY A 77 9.72 -6.76 2.71
C GLY A 77 10.63 -6.71 3.93
N ALA A 78 11.83 -6.17 3.73
CA ALA A 78 12.73 -5.93 4.83
C ALA A 78 12.19 -4.80 5.73
N GLN A 79 12.14 -5.09 7.03
CA GLN A 79 11.66 -4.20 8.05
C GLN A 79 12.52 -4.40 9.32
N ASP A 80 13.15 -3.34 9.82
CA ASP A 80 13.94 -3.39 11.05
C ASP A 80 13.42 -2.39 12.08
N ASN A 81 12.14 -2.46 12.54
CA ASN A 81 11.75 -1.75 13.11
C ASN A 81 11.17 -1.07 14.20
N VAL A 82 10.12 -0.47 13.97
CA VAL A 82 9.31 0.29 14.91
C VAL A 82 8.93 -0.50 16.15
N THR A 83 9.02 -1.79 16.10
CA THR A 83 8.49 -2.70 17.13
C THR A 83 9.54 -3.62 17.75
N GLY A 84 10.82 -3.48 17.40
CA GLY A 84 11.85 -4.48 17.74
C GLY A 84 11.62 -5.81 17.02
N ALA A 85 10.90 -5.79 15.93
CA ALA A 85 10.62 -6.93 15.09
C ALA A 85 11.85 -7.34 14.27
N GLY A 86 11.97 -8.58 13.93
CA GLY A 86 13.21 -9.19 13.45
C GLY A 86 13.56 -8.97 11.99
N GLY A 87 13.41 -7.79 11.46
CA GLY A 87 13.92 -7.44 10.13
C GLY A 87 13.09 -7.87 8.94
N GLN A 88 11.88 -8.43 9.13
CA GLN A 88 11.00 -8.87 8.06
C GLN A 88 9.52 -8.64 8.41
N GLU A 89 8.76 -8.18 7.43
CA GLU A 89 7.30 -8.13 7.44
C GLU A 89 6.77 -9.11 6.39
N ILE A 90 5.70 -9.83 6.72
CA ILE A 90 4.99 -10.69 5.79
C ILE A 90 3.50 -10.38 5.92
N ASP A 91 2.89 -10.00 4.81
CA ASP A 91 1.48 -9.63 4.72
C ASP A 91 0.73 -10.67 3.92
N TYR A 92 -0.46 -11.00 4.40
CA TYR A 92 -1.44 -11.80 3.69
C TYR A 92 -2.72 -11.00 3.56
N TYR A 93 -3.29 -10.95 2.37
CA TYR A 93 -4.51 -10.19 2.14
C TYR A 93 -5.45 -10.90 1.18
N ALA A 94 -6.75 -10.65 1.37
CA ALA A 94 -7.78 -11.12 0.48
C ALA A 94 -8.93 -10.12 0.44
N GLY A 95 -9.68 -10.11 -0.65
CA GLY A 95 -10.82 -9.22 -0.78
C GLY A 95 -11.63 -9.46 -2.03
N VAL A 96 -12.57 -8.55 -2.23
CA VAL A 96 -13.50 -8.56 -3.35
C VAL A 96 -13.66 -7.16 -3.91
N THR A 97 -13.63 -7.04 -5.24
CA THR A 97 -13.92 -5.79 -5.91
C THR A 97 -15.14 -5.91 -6.81
N LYS A 98 -15.86 -4.79 -6.97
CA LYS A 98 -16.93 -4.64 -7.95
C LYS A 98 -16.90 -3.24 -8.56
N SER A 99 -17.00 -3.19 -9.89
CA SER A 99 -17.05 -1.91 -10.62
C SER A 99 -18.46 -1.58 -11.07
N PHE A 100 -18.82 -0.31 -10.96
CA PHE A 100 -20.05 0.30 -11.44
C PHE A 100 -19.67 1.52 -12.28
N GLY A 101 -19.59 1.36 -13.59
CA GLY A 101 -19.10 2.41 -14.48
C GLY A 101 -17.67 2.84 -14.09
N PRO A 102 -17.43 4.12 -13.79
CA PRO A 102 -16.11 4.62 -13.41
C PRO A 102 -15.73 4.31 -11.96
N ALA A 103 -16.66 3.88 -11.12
CA ALA A 103 -16.46 3.63 -9.71
C ALA A 103 -16.16 2.15 -9.46
N THR A 104 -15.10 1.86 -8.70
CA THR A 104 -14.76 0.52 -8.21
C THR A 104 -14.73 0.53 -6.69
N PHE A 105 -15.52 -0.36 -6.10
CA PHE A 105 -15.51 -0.66 -4.67
C PHE A 105 -14.61 -1.85 -4.41
N ASP A 106 -13.87 -1.81 -3.30
CA ASP A 106 -12.99 -2.85 -2.82
C ASP A 106 -13.19 -3.03 -1.32
N ILE A 107 -13.46 -4.25 -0.89
CA ILE A 107 -13.55 -4.61 0.52
C ILE A 107 -12.62 -5.80 0.74
N GLY A 108 -11.78 -5.72 1.76
CA GLY A 108 -10.83 -6.77 2.04
C GLY A 108 -10.33 -6.78 3.48
N TYR A 109 -9.46 -7.71 3.72
CA TYR A 109 -8.80 -7.94 5.00
C TYR A 109 -7.32 -8.21 4.78
N ILE A 110 -6.51 -7.72 5.70
CA ILE A 110 -5.08 -7.93 5.69
C ILE A 110 -4.58 -8.34 7.05
N ILE A 111 -3.61 -9.23 7.06
CA ILE A 111 -2.81 -9.64 8.21
C ILE A 111 -1.36 -9.31 7.92
N MET A 112 -0.76 -8.46 8.72
CA MET A 112 0.67 -8.10 8.69
C MET A 112 1.35 -8.85 9.82
N THR A 113 2.32 -9.70 9.50
CA THR A 113 3.05 -10.50 10.49
C THR A 113 4.51 -10.12 10.53
N TYR A 114 5.11 -10.21 11.71
CA TYR A 114 6.50 -9.81 11.96
C TYR A 114 7.29 -11.00 12.53
N PRO A 115 7.77 -11.93 11.67
CA PRO A 115 8.55 -13.07 12.10
C PRO A 115 9.83 -12.61 12.82
N GLY A 116 10.08 -13.19 14.00
CA GLY A 116 11.25 -12.82 14.79
C GLY A 116 11.09 -11.61 15.70
N ALA A 117 9.86 -11.05 15.80
CA ALA A 117 9.57 -9.97 16.72
C ALA A 117 10.02 -10.31 18.15
N ILE A 118 10.83 -9.43 18.75
CA ILE A 118 11.42 -9.63 20.08
C ILE A 118 10.38 -9.39 21.16
N THR A 119 9.40 -8.51 20.90
CA THR A 119 8.31 -8.21 21.82
C THR A 119 7.14 -9.15 21.55
N LYS A 120 6.62 -9.79 22.59
CA LYS A 120 5.49 -10.72 22.49
C LYS A 120 4.19 -10.05 22.04
N ASP A 121 4.12 -8.73 22.11
CA ASP A 121 2.88 -7.96 22.00
C ASP A 121 2.60 -7.48 20.58
N ILE A 122 3.55 -7.56 19.64
CA ILE A 122 3.36 -7.14 18.25
C ILE A 122 3.91 -8.22 17.31
N LYS A 123 3.24 -9.34 17.24
CA LYS A 123 3.54 -10.40 16.27
C LYS A 123 2.70 -10.30 15.00
N GLU A 124 1.56 -9.65 15.12
CA GLU A 124 0.56 -9.58 14.10
C GLU A 124 -0.28 -8.32 14.26
N VAL A 125 -0.59 -7.69 13.16
CA VAL A 125 -1.56 -6.61 13.05
C VAL A 125 -2.50 -6.97 11.92
N SER A 126 -3.80 -6.77 12.11
CA SER A 126 -4.77 -7.00 11.06
C SER A 126 -5.76 -5.86 10.92
N GLU A 127 -6.19 -5.64 9.68
CA GLU A 127 -7.12 -4.58 9.34
C GLU A 127 -8.19 -5.08 8.37
N TYR A 128 -9.44 -4.68 8.59
CA TYR A 128 -10.44 -4.60 7.54
C TYR A 128 -10.24 -3.32 6.75
N TYR A 129 -10.51 -3.35 5.47
CA TYR A 129 -10.49 -2.12 4.67
C TYR A 129 -11.63 -2.05 3.67
N GLY A 130 -12.03 -0.81 3.40
CA GLY A 130 -12.93 -0.46 2.32
C GLY A 130 -12.32 0.65 1.48
N LYS A 131 -12.37 0.50 0.15
CA LYS A 131 -11.81 1.49 -0.79
C LYS A 131 -12.82 1.82 -1.87
N LEU A 132 -12.79 3.06 -2.33
CA LEU A 132 -13.51 3.54 -3.49
C LEU A 132 -12.51 4.18 -4.45
N THR A 133 -12.48 3.69 -5.67
CA THR A 133 -11.69 4.28 -6.75
C THR A 133 -12.62 4.80 -7.84
N ILE A 134 -12.42 6.04 -8.26
CA ILE A 134 -13.15 6.67 -9.37
C ILE A 134 -12.15 6.96 -10.49
N ALA A 135 -12.30 6.24 -11.60
CA ALA A 135 -11.47 6.37 -12.80
C ALA A 135 -12.36 6.63 -14.02
N PRO A 136 -12.74 7.89 -14.31
CA PRO A 136 -13.65 8.22 -15.40
C PRO A 136 -13.02 7.86 -16.75
N ASP A 137 -13.86 7.40 -17.68
CA ASP A 137 -13.40 7.03 -19.01
C ASP A 137 -12.78 8.22 -19.74
N LYS A 138 -11.65 7.97 -20.41
CA LYS A 138 -10.91 8.96 -21.21
C LYS A 138 -10.37 10.17 -20.42
N GLN A 139 -10.48 10.17 -19.09
CA GLN A 139 -9.85 11.18 -18.26
C GLN A 139 -8.47 10.73 -17.81
N PRO A 140 -7.50 11.64 -17.68
CA PRO A 140 -6.15 11.30 -17.26
C PRO A 140 -5.99 11.17 -15.75
N TYR A 141 -7.06 11.32 -14.97
CA TYR A 141 -7.00 11.29 -13.51
C TYR A 141 -7.78 10.12 -12.91
N THR A 142 -7.38 9.75 -11.71
CA THR A 142 -8.09 8.80 -10.84
C THR A 142 -8.15 9.39 -9.43
N LEU A 143 -9.29 9.22 -8.76
CA LEU A 143 -9.48 9.60 -7.37
C LEU A 143 -9.68 8.35 -6.51
N GLY A 144 -9.13 8.36 -5.31
CA GLY A 144 -9.25 7.24 -4.38
C GLY A 144 -9.62 7.71 -2.97
N LEU A 145 -10.45 6.92 -2.32
CA LEU A 145 -10.71 6.97 -0.88
C LEU A 145 -10.44 5.60 -0.30
N ALA A 146 -9.83 5.54 0.87
CA ALA A 146 -9.61 4.30 1.60
C ALA A 146 -9.87 4.51 3.09
N TYR A 147 -10.44 3.50 3.73
CA TYR A 147 -10.62 3.43 5.17
C TYR A 147 -10.17 2.08 5.67
N TYR A 148 -9.34 2.08 6.69
CA TYR A 148 -8.79 0.89 7.32
C TYR A 148 -9.18 0.88 8.79
N VAL A 149 -9.67 -0.26 9.23
CA VAL A 149 -10.13 -0.49 10.61
C VAL A 149 -9.21 -1.50 11.25
N ASP A 150 -8.52 -1.11 12.31
CA ASP A 150 -7.68 -2.01 13.10
C ASP A 150 -8.57 -3.04 13.83
N ASP A 151 -8.37 -4.33 13.53
CA ASP A 151 -9.12 -5.44 14.11
C ASP A 151 -8.44 -6.01 15.36
N THR A 152 -7.14 -5.90 15.46
CA THR A 152 -6.37 -6.51 16.55
C THR A 152 -6.17 -5.60 17.75
N GLY A 153 -6.36 -4.28 17.58
CA GLY A 153 -5.81 -3.31 18.50
C GLY A 153 -4.29 -3.43 18.62
N GLY A 154 -3.66 -3.99 17.56
CA GLY A 154 -2.28 -4.49 17.57
C GLY A 154 -1.23 -3.42 17.74
N TYR A 155 -1.59 -2.17 17.52
CA TYR A 155 -0.73 -1.04 17.87
C TYR A 155 -1.03 -0.51 19.27
N LYS A 156 -2.00 -1.06 19.99
CA LYS A 156 -2.31 -0.71 21.40
C LYS A 156 -1.33 -1.37 22.34
N ASN A 157 -0.15 -0.80 22.43
CA ASN A 157 0.75 -1.06 23.52
C ASN A 157 0.44 -0.04 24.63
N SER A 158 0.48 -0.45 25.90
CA SER A 158 0.14 0.35 27.07
C SER A 158 0.95 1.64 27.26
N THR A 159 1.92 1.90 26.41
CA THR A 159 2.77 3.10 26.43
C THR A 159 2.75 3.89 25.12
N THR A 160 2.15 3.34 24.06
CA THR A 160 2.08 3.99 22.75
C THR A 160 0.77 3.60 22.06
N ASP A 161 -0.27 4.41 22.24
CA ASP A 161 -1.49 4.31 21.46
C ASP A 161 -1.22 4.69 19.99
N ILE A 162 -0.56 3.80 19.25
CA ILE A 162 -0.28 4.00 17.81
C ILE A 162 -1.48 3.56 16.98
N ALA A 163 -2.42 2.90 17.59
CA ALA A 163 -3.49 2.29 16.87
C ALA A 163 -4.69 3.17 16.72
N GLY A 164 -5.33 2.90 15.70
CA GLY A 164 -6.58 3.49 15.33
C GLY A 164 -6.86 3.20 13.89
N ASN A 165 -8.01 3.63 13.49
CA ASN A 165 -8.38 3.56 12.09
C ASN A 165 -7.55 4.56 11.27
N TYR A 166 -7.33 4.23 10.01
CA TYR A 166 -6.64 5.11 9.08
C TYR A 166 -7.54 5.37 7.88
N TYR A 167 -7.56 6.60 7.43
CA TYR A 167 -8.24 6.96 6.20
C TYR A 167 -7.32 7.78 5.29
N GLU A 168 -7.49 7.58 3.99
CA GLU A 168 -6.67 8.22 2.97
C GLU A 168 -7.55 8.70 1.81
N PHE A 169 -7.27 9.89 1.35
CA PHE A 169 -7.67 10.40 0.06
C PHE A 169 -6.45 10.46 -0.86
N ASN A 170 -6.59 10.03 -2.11
CA ASN A 170 -5.55 10.18 -3.11
C ASN A 170 -6.09 10.61 -4.47
N ALA A 171 -5.22 11.24 -5.24
CA ALA A 171 -5.46 11.62 -6.61
C ALA A 171 -4.24 11.32 -7.46
N THR A 172 -4.44 10.69 -8.62
CA THR A 172 -3.39 10.49 -9.61
C THR A 172 -3.71 11.25 -10.89
N TYR A 173 -2.67 11.67 -11.60
CA TYR A 173 -2.80 12.28 -12.92
C TYR A 173 -1.74 11.74 -13.87
N ASN A 174 -2.20 11.31 -15.04
CA ASN A 174 -1.32 10.80 -16.10
C ASN A 174 -0.94 11.94 -17.05
N PHE A 175 0.32 12.37 -16.99
CA PHE A 175 0.90 13.40 -17.86
C PHE A 175 1.43 12.84 -19.19
N GLY A 176 1.16 11.57 -19.50
CA GLY A 176 1.69 10.85 -20.66
C GLY A 176 2.95 10.05 -20.29
N PRO A 177 4.15 10.64 -20.34
CA PRO A 177 5.39 9.90 -20.05
C PRO A 177 5.62 9.63 -18.55
N VAL A 178 4.90 10.32 -17.68
CA VAL A 178 4.99 10.20 -16.22
C VAL A 178 3.61 10.24 -15.58
N GLN A 179 3.48 9.67 -14.40
CA GLN A 179 2.28 9.76 -13.57
C GLN A 179 2.64 10.51 -12.28
N GLY A 180 1.79 11.46 -11.91
CA GLY A 180 1.84 12.12 -10.61
C GLY A 180 0.82 11.53 -9.65
N LEU A 181 1.13 11.55 -8.36
CA LEU A 181 0.23 11.19 -7.26
C LEU A 181 0.34 12.23 -6.15
N VAL A 182 -0.80 12.55 -5.56
CA VAL A 182 -0.90 13.24 -4.27
C VAL A 182 -1.78 12.39 -3.38
N SER A 183 -1.37 12.13 -2.14
CA SER A 183 -2.22 11.54 -1.12
C SER A 183 -2.16 12.29 0.20
N TYR A 184 -3.27 12.21 0.93
CA TYR A 184 -3.40 12.73 2.27
C TYR A 184 -4.08 11.69 3.14
N GLY A 185 -3.39 11.25 4.18
CA GLY A 185 -3.87 10.23 5.07
C GLY A 185 -3.85 10.71 6.52
N VAL A 186 -4.77 10.18 7.32
CA VAL A 186 -4.92 10.55 8.73
C VAL A 186 -5.17 9.30 9.55
N TRP A 187 -4.37 9.12 10.58
CA TRP A 187 -4.65 8.18 11.65
C TRP A 187 -5.68 8.75 12.61
N GLU A 188 -6.49 7.91 13.23
CA GLU A 188 -7.50 8.33 14.20
C GLU A 188 -6.92 9.14 15.38
N ASN A 189 -5.65 8.96 15.69
CA ASN A 189 -4.90 9.71 16.68
C ASN A 189 -4.35 11.07 16.21
N GLU A 190 -4.84 11.56 15.07
CA GLU A 190 -4.52 12.86 14.46
C GLU A 190 -3.15 12.97 13.78
N THR A 191 -2.35 11.90 13.69
CA THR A 191 -1.14 11.91 12.86
C THR A 191 -1.52 11.96 11.38
N LYS A 192 -0.96 12.91 10.65
CA LYS A 192 -1.27 13.18 9.24
C LYS A 192 -0.08 12.85 8.36
N THR A 193 -0.36 12.35 7.17
CA THR A 193 0.67 12.04 6.17
C THR A 193 0.28 12.64 4.83
N THR A 194 1.17 13.43 4.26
CA THR A 194 1.03 13.93 2.89
C THR A 194 2.11 13.30 2.02
N THR A 195 1.72 12.74 0.89
CA THR A 195 2.66 12.17 -0.09
C THR A 195 2.47 12.85 -1.44
N VAL A 196 3.57 13.25 -2.05
CA VAL A 196 3.62 13.68 -3.45
C VAL A 196 4.63 12.82 -4.17
N SER A 197 4.22 12.20 -5.28
CA SER A 197 5.08 11.29 -6.03
C SER A 197 5.02 11.54 -7.53
N ILE A 198 6.11 11.23 -8.19
CA ILE A 198 6.18 11.11 -9.64
C ILE A 198 6.75 9.74 -10.01
N SER A 199 6.11 9.08 -10.97
CA SER A 199 6.52 7.74 -11.41
C SER A 199 6.64 7.65 -12.92
N LYS A 200 7.56 6.77 -13.35
CA LYS A 200 7.80 6.44 -14.76
C LYS A 200 8.23 5.00 -14.90
N GLU A 201 7.70 4.33 -15.93
CA GLU A 201 8.21 3.04 -16.33
C GLU A 201 9.37 3.19 -17.32
N ILE A 202 10.47 2.51 -17.06
CA ILE A 202 11.66 2.46 -17.92
C ILE A 202 12.06 0.99 -18.07
N ILE A 203 12.00 0.46 -19.29
CA ILE A 203 12.39 -0.92 -19.63
C ILE A 203 11.62 -1.97 -18.79
N GLY A 204 10.32 -1.74 -18.54
CA GLY A 204 9.50 -2.65 -17.76
C GLY A 204 9.78 -2.64 -16.26
N VAL A 205 10.50 -1.63 -15.77
CA VAL A 205 10.70 -1.33 -14.35
C VAL A 205 10.05 0.01 -14.04
N GLY A 206 9.15 0.04 -13.08
CA GLY A 206 8.53 1.27 -12.58
C GLY A 206 9.43 1.92 -11.55
N PHE A 207 9.80 3.18 -11.77
CA PHE A 207 10.54 4.02 -10.84
C PHE A 207 9.60 5.06 -10.26
N THR A 208 9.68 5.28 -8.94
CA THR A 208 8.91 6.31 -8.25
C THR A 208 9.80 7.11 -7.34
N LEU A 209 9.75 8.42 -7.48
CA LEU A 209 10.31 9.38 -6.54
C LEU A 209 9.18 9.97 -5.73
N SER A 210 9.29 9.93 -4.40
CA SER A 210 8.26 10.44 -3.48
C SER A 210 8.85 11.40 -2.47
N TYR A 211 8.11 12.46 -2.19
CA TYR A 211 8.25 13.28 -0.99
C TYR A 211 7.10 12.95 -0.05
N ILE A 212 7.42 12.65 1.19
CA ILE A 212 6.46 12.24 2.23
C ILE A 212 6.69 13.14 3.44
N SER A 213 5.64 13.83 3.88
CA SER A 213 5.63 14.62 5.12
C SER A 213 4.70 13.94 6.10
N ALA A 214 5.20 13.64 7.28
CA ALA A 214 4.42 13.11 8.39
C ALA A 214 4.38 14.15 9.51
N ASP A 215 3.20 14.72 9.71
CA ASP A 215 2.95 15.69 10.79
C ASP A 215 2.38 14.96 11.99
N LYS A 216 2.86 15.37 13.13
CA LYS A 216 2.45 14.85 14.36
C LYS A 216 1.71 15.89 15.21
N ASP A 217 0.40 15.85 15.13
CA ASP A 217 -0.49 16.49 16.07
C ASP A 217 -1.01 15.43 17.04
N GLY A 218 -0.53 15.34 18.28
CA GLY A 218 -1.11 14.42 19.25
C GLY A 218 -0.14 13.68 20.16
N SER A 219 -0.67 12.79 20.97
CA SER A 219 0.01 12.14 22.11
C SER A 219 1.10 11.12 21.74
N LEU A 220 1.30 10.82 20.48
CA LEU A 220 2.32 9.86 20.02
C LEU A 220 3.75 10.43 19.97
N SER A 221 4.04 11.30 20.83
CA SER A 221 5.20 12.18 20.82
C SER A 221 6.57 11.54 20.92
N SER A 222 6.70 10.30 21.31
CA SER A 222 8.01 9.68 21.49
C SER A 222 8.50 8.88 20.29
N LEU A 223 7.61 8.32 19.45
CA LEU A 223 7.96 7.50 18.30
C LEU A 223 7.86 8.25 16.96
N TYR A 224 7.03 9.26 16.89
CA TYR A 224 6.83 10.06 15.69
C TYR A 224 7.32 11.47 15.95
N LYS A 225 8.35 11.87 15.27
CA LYS A 225 8.72 13.28 15.12
C LYS A 225 8.17 13.74 13.79
N ASP A 226 7.81 15.03 13.68
CA ASP A 226 7.61 15.60 12.35
C ASP A 226 8.77 15.21 11.48
N LYS A 227 8.50 14.45 10.44
CA LYS A 227 9.52 13.93 9.56
C LYS A 227 9.16 14.15 8.11
N GLU A 228 10.17 14.48 7.35
CA GLU A 228 10.10 14.54 5.89
C GLU A 228 11.02 13.46 5.31
N TYR A 229 10.54 12.79 4.29
CA TYR A 229 11.29 11.75 3.61
C TYR A 229 11.30 12.01 2.11
N VAL A 230 12.44 11.73 1.48
CA VAL A 230 12.55 11.62 0.04
C VAL A 230 12.94 10.19 -0.29
N THR A 231 12.06 9.46 -0.95
CA THR A 231 12.26 8.04 -1.22
C THR A 231 12.28 7.76 -2.71
N LEU A 232 13.09 6.79 -3.12
CA LEU A 232 13.12 6.23 -4.45
C LEU A 232 12.72 4.76 -4.39
N SER A 233 11.77 4.35 -5.23
CA SER A 233 11.37 2.96 -5.38
C SER A 233 11.61 2.49 -6.80
N ALA A 234 12.03 1.24 -6.95
CA ALA A 234 12.07 0.52 -8.21
C ALA A 234 11.29 -0.79 -8.06
N LYS A 235 10.31 -1.04 -8.95
CA LYS A 235 9.44 -2.23 -8.90
C LYS A 235 9.28 -2.82 -10.30
N LYS A 236 9.36 -4.14 -10.39
CA LYS A 236 9.01 -4.90 -11.59
C LYS A 236 7.88 -5.87 -11.29
N VAL A 237 6.95 -6.01 -12.24
CA VAL A 237 5.90 -7.02 -12.22
C VAL A 237 6.22 -8.09 -13.28
N PHE A 238 5.99 -9.36 -12.93
CA PHE A 238 6.29 -10.54 -13.74
C PHE A 238 5.04 -11.36 -14.02
#